data_caab5372acbdc7be8c80604d2b7cfc8e
#
_entry.id   caab5372acbdc7be8c80604d2b7cfc8e
#
_cell.length_a   1.000
_cell.length_b   1.000
_cell.length_c   1.000
_cell.angle_alpha   90.00
_cell.angle_beta   90.00
_cell.angle_gamma   90.00
#
_symmetry.space_group_name_H-M   'P 1'
#
loop_
_entity.id
_entity.type
_entity.pdbx_description
1 polymer ?
#
loop_
_entity_poly.entity_id
_entity_poly.type
_entity_poly.pdbx_seq_one_letter_code
_entity_poly.pdbx_strand_id
1 'polypeptide(L)'
;MARCKITVLKRAFFQDIVDKYVGFENYKPCECMTEGQIFYTGGEAGNEKPEGFCDEAWKAIHPYALVLTSGGKVFGQSRCVTCCNDGARPVVFLLEKSEE
;
A
#
# COMPACT_ATOMS: atom_id res chain seq x y z
N MET A 1 13.91 -6.71 -15.57
CA MET A 1 12.80 -7.42 -14.94
C MET A 1 11.83 -6.44 -14.28
N ALA A 2 10.55 -6.62 -14.49
CA ALA A 2 9.55 -5.71 -13.92
C ALA A 2 9.35 -5.97 -12.44
N ARG A 3 9.10 -4.90 -11.70
CA ARG A 3 8.68 -4.96 -10.30
C ARG A 3 7.73 -3.80 -10.02
N CYS A 4 7.09 -3.81 -8.90
CA CYS A 4 6.17 -2.76 -8.53
C CYS A 4 6.87 -1.74 -7.64
N LYS A 5 6.75 -0.48 -8.01
CA LYS A 5 7.16 0.64 -7.17
C LYS A 5 5.96 1.06 -6.34
N ILE A 6 6.14 1.11 -5.04
CA ILE A 6 5.07 1.44 -4.10
C ILE A 6 5.46 2.73 -3.39
N THR A 7 4.69 3.78 -3.61
CA THR A 7 4.94 5.07 -2.97
C THR A 7 3.86 5.31 -1.92
N VAL A 8 4.27 5.65 -0.70
CA VAL A 8 3.34 6.02 0.36
C VAL A 8 2.88 7.45 0.11
N LEU A 9 1.61 7.62 -0.29
CA LEU A 9 1.06 8.93 -0.62
C LEU A 9 0.56 9.66 0.61
N LYS A 10 -0.10 8.94 1.52
CA LYS A 10 -0.82 9.59 2.60
C LYS A 10 -1.08 8.59 3.73
N ARG A 11 -1.06 9.07 4.97
CA ARG A 11 -1.53 8.32 6.13
C ARG A 11 -2.82 8.99 6.60
N ALA A 12 -3.96 8.43 6.24
CA ALA A 12 -5.25 8.99 6.62
C ALA A 12 -5.61 8.58 8.05
N PHE A 13 -6.47 9.36 8.68
CA PHE A 13 -6.96 9.08 10.01
C PHE A 13 -8.37 9.66 10.13
N PHE A 14 -9.32 8.80 10.44
CA PHE A 14 -10.73 9.20 10.51
C PHE A 14 -11.15 9.33 11.96
N GLN A 15 -10.94 10.49 12.55
CA GLN A 15 -11.17 10.75 13.97
C GLN A 15 -12.61 10.43 14.39
N ASP A 16 -13.58 10.74 13.55
CA ASP A 16 -14.98 10.48 13.83
C ASP A 16 -15.29 8.98 13.96
N ILE A 17 -14.68 8.18 13.09
CA ILE A 17 -14.83 6.73 13.11
C ILE A 17 -14.08 6.14 14.31
N VAL A 18 -12.89 6.66 14.58
CA VAL A 18 -12.09 6.23 15.73
C VAL A 18 -12.84 6.49 17.02
N ASP A 19 -13.40 7.69 17.18
CA ASP A 19 -14.10 8.08 18.40
C ASP A 19 -15.33 7.21 18.65
N LYS A 20 -15.99 6.79 17.59
CA LYS A 20 -17.25 6.05 17.72
C LYS A 20 -17.06 4.54 17.82
N TYR A 21 -16.09 3.99 17.14
CA TYR A 21 -15.98 2.54 16.96
C TYR A 21 -14.68 1.92 17.43
N VAL A 22 -13.60 2.68 17.58
CA VAL A 22 -12.29 2.17 18.01
C VAL A 22 -12.15 2.41 19.51
N GLY A 23 -12.02 1.34 20.28
CA GLY A 23 -12.05 1.42 21.75
C GLY A 23 -10.68 1.63 22.40
N PHE A 24 -9.68 2.11 21.67
CA PHE A 24 -8.34 2.31 22.21
C PHE A 24 -8.10 3.79 22.53
N GLU A 25 -7.55 4.05 23.71
CA GLU A 25 -7.11 5.40 24.06
C GLU A 25 -5.84 5.74 23.29
N ASN A 26 -5.67 7.00 22.96
CA ASN A 26 -4.49 7.51 22.27
C ASN A 26 -4.23 6.84 20.92
N TYR A 27 -5.29 6.46 20.22
CA TYR A 27 -5.18 5.89 18.89
C TYR A 27 -4.66 6.96 17.94
N LYS A 28 -3.65 6.61 17.15
CA LYS A 28 -2.91 7.56 16.29
C LYS A 28 -2.91 7.07 14.85
N PRO A 29 -2.60 7.95 13.89
CA PRO A 29 -2.31 7.50 12.52
C PRO A 29 -1.27 6.41 12.52
N CYS A 30 -1.27 5.58 11.49
CA CYS A 30 -0.32 4.47 11.37
C CYS A 30 1.12 4.98 11.42
N GLU A 31 1.95 4.36 12.25
CA GLU A 31 3.35 4.72 12.41
C GLU A 31 4.30 3.79 11.67
N CYS A 32 3.75 2.76 10.98
CA CYS A 32 4.56 1.79 10.24
C CYS A 32 5.16 2.35 8.96
N MET A 33 4.58 3.41 8.44
CA MET A 33 4.96 3.98 7.14
C MET A 33 5.14 5.49 7.27
N THR A 34 5.92 6.06 6.37
CA THR A 34 6.17 7.51 6.31
C THR A 34 5.72 8.03 4.95
N GLU A 35 5.04 9.17 4.94
CA GLU A 35 4.62 9.77 3.66
C GLU A 35 5.82 10.07 2.78
N GLY A 36 5.72 9.72 1.51
CA GLY A 36 6.83 9.84 0.56
C GLY A 36 7.76 8.65 0.51
N GLN A 37 7.63 7.70 1.43
CA GLN A 37 8.47 6.51 1.45
C GLN A 37 8.21 5.66 0.20
N ILE A 38 9.27 5.08 -0.35
CA ILE A 38 9.19 4.27 -1.57
C ILE A 38 9.71 2.87 -1.28
N PHE A 39 8.95 1.87 -1.74
CA PHE A 39 9.34 0.47 -1.69
C PHE A 39 9.31 -0.12 -3.10
N TYR A 40 10.10 -1.16 -3.32
CA TYR A 40 10.05 -1.95 -4.54
C TYR A 40 9.82 -3.40 -4.18
N THR A 41 8.94 -4.06 -4.92
CA THR A 41 8.72 -5.49 -4.73
C THR A 41 9.97 -6.26 -5.14
N GLY A 42 10.18 -7.42 -4.52
CA GLY A 42 11.35 -8.25 -4.77
C GLY A 42 11.02 -9.51 -5.56
N GLY A 43 12.01 -10.42 -5.61
CA GLY A 43 11.85 -11.71 -6.23
C GLY A 43 11.98 -11.68 -7.75
N GLU A 44 12.06 -12.87 -8.35
CA GLU A 44 12.25 -13.00 -9.81
C GLU A 44 11.07 -12.46 -10.60
N ALA A 45 9.85 -12.65 -10.10
CA ALA A 45 8.64 -12.17 -10.76
C ALA A 45 8.29 -10.73 -10.38
N GLY A 46 9.06 -10.11 -9.48
CA GLY A 46 8.80 -8.75 -9.04
C GLY A 46 7.53 -8.61 -8.21
N ASN A 47 7.09 -9.67 -7.54
CA ASN A 47 5.85 -9.62 -6.75
C ASN A 47 6.00 -10.18 -5.34
N GLU A 48 7.20 -10.17 -4.78
CA GLU A 48 7.42 -10.52 -3.38
C GLU A 48 7.38 -9.28 -2.51
N LYS A 49 6.87 -9.43 -1.30
CA LYS A 49 6.74 -8.32 -0.36
C LYS A 49 8.08 -7.61 -0.16
N PRO A 50 8.13 -6.28 -0.27
CA PRO A 50 9.35 -5.54 0.05
C PRO A 50 9.78 -5.76 1.49
N GLU A 51 11.07 -5.77 1.73
CA GLU A 51 11.60 -5.88 3.08
C GLU A 51 11.12 -4.69 3.92
N GLY A 52 10.66 -4.97 5.13
CA GLY A 52 10.17 -3.93 6.03
C GLY A 52 8.76 -3.44 5.74
N PHE A 53 8.10 -3.98 4.73
CA PHE A 53 6.74 -3.58 4.38
C PHE A 53 5.72 -4.27 5.30
N CYS A 54 4.66 -3.54 5.67
CA CYS A 54 3.61 -4.06 6.54
C CYS A 54 2.87 -5.25 5.90
N ASP A 55 2.73 -6.34 6.66
CA ASP A 55 2.06 -7.54 6.16
C ASP A 55 0.59 -7.31 5.80
N GLU A 56 -0.14 -6.55 6.59
CA GLU A 56 -1.55 -6.27 6.31
C GLU A 56 -1.72 -5.38 5.08
N ALA A 57 -0.82 -4.42 4.90
CA ALA A 57 -0.82 -3.61 3.69
C ALA A 57 -0.50 -4.47 2.47
N TRP A 58 0.44 -5.40 2.60
CA TRP A 58 0.80 -6.31 1.50
C TRP A 58 -0.38 -7.18 1.08
N LYS A 59 -1.13 -7.72 2.04
CA LYS A 59 -2.33 -8.51 1.73
C LYS A 59 -3.33 -7.72 0.91
N ALA A 60 -3.46 -6.44 1.21
CA ALA A 60 -4.42 -5.57 0.51
C ALA A 60 -3.98 -5.23 -0.91
N ILE A 61 -2.68 -4.98 -1.13
CA ILE A 61 -2.19 -4.43 -2.39
C ILE A 61 -1.57 -5.46 -3.33
N HIS A 62 -1.18 -6.64 -2.82
CA HIS A 62 -0.49 -7.65 -3.62
C HIS A 62 -1.21 -8.01 -4.93
N PRO A 63 -2.54 -8.23 -4.94
CA PRO A 63 -3.22 -8.55 -6.20
C PRO A 63 -3.04 -7.47 -7.27
N TYR A 64 -3.06 -6.22 -6.87
CA TYR A 64 -2.87 -5.10 -7.81
C TYR A 64 -1.43 -5.01 -8.29
N ALA A 65 -0.48 -5.20 -7.36
CA ALA A 65 0.93 -5.23 -7.71
C ALA A 65 1.23 -6.32 -8.74
N LEU A 66 0.66 -7.51 -8.55
CA LEU A 66 0.82 -8.62 -9.48
C LEU A 66 0.28 -8.29 -10.87
N VAL A 67 -0.90 -7.68 -10.94
CA VAL A 67 -1.49 -7.27 -12.21
C VAL A 67 -0.57 -6.30 -12.94
N LEU A 68 -0.06 -5.29 -12.25
CA LEU A 68 0.77 -4.27 -12.87
C LEU A 68 2.13 -4.82 -13.33
N THR A 69 2.78 -5.64 -12.51
CA THR A 69 4.08 -6.22 -12.89
C THR A 69 3.94 -7.20 -14.04
N SER A 70 2.78 -7.80 -14.23
CA SER A 70 2.49 -8.70 -15.33
C SER A 70 2.09 -7.97 -16.61
N GLY A 71 2.09 -6.65 -16.60
CA GLY A 71 1.74 -5.86 -17.77
C GLY A 71 0.25 -5.56 -17.91
N GLY A 72 -0.55 -5.92 -16.91
CA GLY A 72 -1.99 -5.65 -16.91
C GLY A 72 -2.34 -4.25 -16.44
N LYS A 73 -3.63 -3.98 -16.40
CA LYS A 73 -4.16 -2.69 -15.96
C LYS A 73 -5.15 -2.87 -14.81
N VAL A 74 -5.21 -1.89 -13.93
CA VAL A 74 -6.18 -1.84 -12.84
C VAL A 74 -7.12 -0.67 -13.15
N PHE A 75 -8.41 -0.97 -13.25
CA PHE A 75 -9.42 0.02 -13.64
C PHE A 75 -9.01 0.79 -14.90
N GLY A 76 -8.43 0.07 -15.87
CA GLY A 76 -8.03 0.65 -17.16
C GLY A 76 -6.75 1.48 -17.12
N GLN A 77 -6.04 1.51 -16.01
CA GLN A 77 -4.81 2.30 -15.86
C GLN A 77 -3.61 1.42 -15.56
N SER A 78 -2.43 1.87 -15.98
CA SER A 78 -1.17 1.18 -15.73
C SER A 78 -0.54 1.55 -14.39
N ARG A 79 -1.29 2.21 -13.54
CA ARG A 79 -0.94 2.50 -12.16
C ARG A 79 -2.19 2.45 -11.31
N CYS A 80 -2.04 2.29 -10.01
CA CYS A 80 -3.17 2.08 -9.12
C CYS A 80 -2.99 2.85 -7.81
N VAL A 81 -4.02 3.55 -7.39
CA VAL A 81 -4.07 4.13 -6.04
C VAL A 81 -4.93 3.20 -5.21
N THR A 82 -4.36 2.68 -4.13
CA THR A 82 -5.05 1.76 -3.23
C THR A 82 -4.59 2.02 -1.80
N CYS A 83 -5.05 1.21 -0.85
CA CYS A 83 -4.70 1.44 0.56
C CYS A 83 -4.60 0.12 1.32
N CYS A 84 -4.10 0.20 2.55
CA CYS A 84 -4.02 -0.96 3.43
C CYS A 84 -5.41 -1.34 3.97
N ASN A 85 -5.46 -2.39 4.79
CA ASN A 85 -6.70 -2.95 5.32
C ASN A 85 -7.28 -2.20 6.53
N ASP A 86 -6.59 -1.20 7.06
CA ASP A 86 -7.06 -0.50 8.25
C ASP A 86 -8.05 0.60 7.87
N GLY A 87 -9.33 0.34 8.11
CA GLY A 87 -10.40 1.25 7.70
C GLY A 87 -10.47 2.57 8.48
N ALA A 88 -9.87 2.62 9.68
CA ALA A 88 -9.90 3.82 10.51
C ALA A 88 -8.68 4.71 10.29
N ARG A 89 -7.57 4.15 9.83
CA ARG A 89 -6.33 4.87 9.58
C ARG A 89 -5.60 4.30 8.37
N PRO A 90 -6.23 4.36 7.18
CA PRO A 90 -5.61 3.72 6.00
C PRO A 90 -4.37 4.46 5.53
N VAL A 91 -3.37 3.69 5.14
CA VAL A 91 -2.20 4.21 4.44
C VAL A 91 -2.47 4.05 2.95
N VAL A 92 -2.38 5.14 2.21
CA VAL A 92 -2.70 5.18 0.78
C VAL A 92 -1.42 5.07 -0.02
N PHE A 93 -1.43 4.20 -1.02
CA PHE A 93 -0.27 3.91 -1.86
C PHE A 93 -0.53 4.19 -3.32
N LEU A 94 0.52 4.61 -4.02
CA LEU A 94 0.55 4.61 -5.48
C LEU A 94 1.39 3.43 -5.92
N LEU A 95 0.81 2.56 -6.73
CA LEU A 95 1.50 1.41 -7.30
C LEU A 95 1.79 1.68 -8.77
N GLU A 96 3.04 1.46 -9.18
CA GLU A 96 3.47 1.66 -10.56
C GLU A 96 4.41 0.53 -10.97
N LYS A 97 4.30 0.09 -12.23
CA LYS A 97 5.26 -0.87 -12.77
C LYS A 97 6.60 -0.16 -12.95
N SER A 98 7.67 -0.81 -12.56
CA SER A 98 9.03 -0.32 -12.73
C SER A 98 9.86 -1.38 -13.43
N GLU A 99 10.67 -0.98 -14.41
CA GLU A 99 11.58 -1.88 -15.10
C GLU A 99 12.97 -1.88 -14.45
N GLU A 100 13.17 -1.07 -13.44
CA GLU A 100 14.46 -0.97 -12.75
C GLU A 100 14.73 -2.09 -11.75
#